data_94e5499de35e81c37aa0d6f9d8cdd0bb
#
_entry.id   94e5499de35e81c37aa0d6f9d8cdd0bb
#
_cell.length_a   1.000
_cell.length_b   1.000
_cell.length_c   1.000
_cell.angle_alpha   90.00
_cell.angle_beta   90.00
_cell.angle_gamma   90.00
#
_symmetry.space_group_name_H-M   'P 1'
#
loop_
_entity.id
_entity.type
_entity.pdbx_description
1 polymer ?
#
loop_
_entity_poly.entity_id
_entity_poly.type
_entity_poly.pdbx_seq_one_letter_code
_entity_poly.pdbx_strand_id
1 'polypeptide(L)'
;MSSSFAYVYDERLAEQRFHRDVARLEADLAGFGIGGRIARLSLFKKPKDSIEDFVRDGLRHVVIIGDDDTLLRMMWFLPELPVTIGFVPMLGSSSFASLLGIKNTKAAIRALTGRLTATFDVGKVGDKFFLTKVVIPDTRAELEIDGRFRLRPTEGGTIVVSNLGEGNPRDGLLDVRVSSAVAPKTFFWGKPKESFETVLQMTQGHVRSEEPVKLFVDGQALEGTSFKIGILPRKVRFLVGREGRLASGRIS
;
A
#
# COMPACT_ATOMS: atom_id res chain seq x y z
N MET A 1 -20.79 -16.80 19.28
CA MET A 1 -19.37 -16.44 19.22
C MET A 1 -19.27 -15.11 18.50
N SER A 2 -18.72 -14.06 19.15
CA SER A 2 -18.57 -12.75 18.52
C SER A 2 -17.61 -12.88 17.35
N SER A 3 -18.04 -12.47 16.14
CA SER A 3 -17.18 -12.46 14.95
C SER A 3 -15.98 -11.53 15.20
N SER A 4 -14.77 -12.01 14.93
CA SER A 4 -13.54 -11.22 15.09
C SER A 4 -13.14 -10.45 13.82
N PHE A 5 -13.94 -10.54 12.75
CA PHE A 5 -13.66 -9.99 11.45
C PHE A 5 -14.60 -8.84 11.07
N ALA A 6 -14.03 -7.79 10.48
CA ALA A 6 -14.74 -6.76 9.73
C ALA A 6 -14.34 -6.86 8.25
N TYR A 7 -15.31 -6.95 7.36
CA TYR A 7 -15.12 -7.04 5.91
C TYR A 7 -15.45 -5.71 5.26
N VAL A 8 -14.48 -5.15 4.56
CA VAL A 8 -14.60 -3.85 3.88
C VAL A 8 -14.59 -4.10 2.37
N TYR A 9 -15.72 -3.92 1.73
CA TYR A 9 -15.89 -4.14 0.30
C TYR A 9 -15.64 -2.86 -0.49
N ASP A 10 -14.90 -2.97 -1.59
CA ASP A 10 -14.82 -1.91 -2.58
C ASP A 10 -16.20 -1.59 -3.16
N GLU A 11 -16.47 -0.32 -3.41
CA GLU A 11 -17.75 0.16 -3.95
C GLU A 11 -18.13 -0.46 -5.30
N ARG A 12 -17.14 -0.73 -6.16
CA ARG A 12 -17.33 -1.37 -7.48
C ARG A 12 -17.90 -2.78 -7.38
N LEU A 13 -17.74 -3.46 -6.24
CA LEU A 13 -18.33 -4.77 -6.00
C LEU A 13 -19.85 -4.76 -5.81
N ALA A 14 -20.46 -3.57 -5.71
CA ALA A 14 -21.91 -3.40 -5.73
C ALA A 14 -22.51 -3.51 -7.15
N GLU A 15 -21.69 -3.51 -8.21
CA GLU A 15 -22.15 -3.67 -9.58
C GLU A 15 -22.70 -5.09 -9.82
N GLN A 16 -23.77 -5.18 -10.62
CA GLN A 16 -24.50 -6.45 -10.88
C GLN A 16 -23.59 -7.59 -11.35
N ARG A 17 -22.55 -7.30 -12.13
CA ARG A 17 -21.59 -8.31 -12.62
C ARG A 17 -20.85 -9.05 -11.52
N PHE A 18 -20.68 -8.44 -10.34
CA PHE A 18 -19.98 -9.04 -9.20
C PHE A 18 -20.90 -9.73 -8.18
N HIS A 19 -22.22 -9.57 -8.26
CA HIS A 19 -23.15 -10.07 -7.25
C HIS A 19 -23.00 -11.57 -6.98
N ARG A 20 -22.80 -12.38 -8.04
CA ARG A 20 -22.59 -13.83 -7.89
C ARG A 20 -21.30 -14.16 -7.15
N ASP A 21 -20.21 -13.46 -7.48
CA ASP A 21 -18.91 -13.73 -6.89
C ASP A 21 -18.86 -13.26 -5.43
N VAL A 22 -19.48 -12.12 -5.12
CA VAL A 22 -19.66 -11.62 -3.75
C VAL A 22 -20.49 -12.60 -2.92
N ALA A 23 -21.65 -13.04 -3.43
CA ALA A 23 -22.51 -13.99 -2.71
C ALA A 23 -21.78 -15.32 -2.46
N ARG A 24 -20.99 -15.80 -3.42
CA ARG A 24 -20.15 -17.00 -3.25
C ARG A 24 -19.08 -16.79 -2.18
N LEU A 25 -18.38 -15.65 -2.19
CA LEU A 25 -17.41 -15.33 -1.15
C LEU A 25 -18.06 -15.32 0.23
N GLU A 26 -19.20 -14.65 0.39
CA GLU A 26 -19.91 -14.55 1.67
C GLU A 26 -20.36 -15.92 2.17
N ALA A 27 -20.86 -16.79 1.27
CA ALA A 27 -21.22 -18.16 1.60
C ALA A 27 -20.00 -18.98 2.05
N ASP A 28 -18.87 -18.85 1.34
CA ASP A 28 -17.63 -19.54 1.69
C ASP A 28 -17.10 -19.06 3.06
N LEU A 29 -17.09 -17.75 3.34
CA LEU A 29 -16.68 -17.18 4.63
C LEU A 29 -17.58 -17.69 5.78
N ALA A 30 -18.88 -17.75 5.56
CA ALA A 30 -19.82 -18.30 6.53
C ALA A 30 -19.58 -19.80 6.76
N GLY A 31 -19.38 -20.58 5.69
CA GLY A 31 -19.08 -22.00 5.74
C GLY A 31 -17.81 -22.35 6.52
N PHE A 32 -16.81 -21.46 6.49
CA PHE A 32 -15.59 -21.61 7.29
C PHE A 32 -15.70 -21.00 8.70
N GLY A 33 -16.86 -20.51 9.11
CA GLY A 33 -17.09 -19.94 10.44
C GLY A 33 -16.36 -18.61 10.69
N ILE A 34 -15.94 -17.92 9.64
CA ILE A 34 -15.27 -16.62 9.70
C ILE A 34 -16.15 -15.49 9.17
N GLY A 35 -17.44 -15.65 9.19
CA GLY A 35 -18.38 -14.56 8.93
C GLY A 35 -18.14 -13.36 9.86
N GLY A 36 -18.52 -12.16 9.43
CA GLY A 36 -18.20 -10.95 10.17
C GLY A 36 -19.11 -9.78 9.87
N ARG A 37 -18.78 -8.63 10.44
CA ARG A 37 -19.44 -7.37 10.11
C ARG A 37 -19.01 -6.90 8.73
N ILE A 38 -19.94 -6.32 7.98
CA ILE A 38 -19.70 -5.84 6.62
C ILE A 38 -19.79 -4.31 6.62
N ALA A 39 -18.76 -3.67 6.05
CA ALA A 39 -18.80 -2.29 5.62
C ALA A 39 -18.61 -2.23 4.11
N ARG A 40 -19.38 -1.39 3.43
CA ARG A 40 -19.18 -1.10 2.01
C ARG A 40 -18.57 0.28 1.90
N LEU A 41 -17.45 0.39 1.17
CA LEU A 41 -16.91 1.69 0.81
C LEU A 41 -17.96 2.44 0.01
N SER A 42 -18.16 3.70 0.30
CA SER A 42 -19.05 4.57 -0.46
C SER A 42 -18.44 5.96 -0.50
N LEU A 43 -18.76 6.72 -1.53
CA LEU A 43 -18.35 8.11 -1.69
C LEU A 43 -18.83 9.03 -0.55
N PHE A 44 -19.84 8.60 0.21
CA PHE A 44 -20.51 9.42 1.24
C PHE A 44 -20.08 9.13 2.68
N LYS A 45 -19.38 8.02 2.94
CA LYS A 45 -18.88 7.66 4.28
C LYS A 45 -17.37 7.56 4.28
N LYS A 46 -16.73 8.21 5.24
CA LYS A 46 -15.29 8.05 5.47
C LYS A 46 -15.04 6.61 5.96
N PRO A 47 -14.26 5.80 5.24
CA PRO A 47 -13.98 4.42 5.62
C PRO A 47 -13.37 4.31 7.03
N LYS A 48 -12.57 5.30 7.40
CA LYS A 48 -11.90 5.39 8.70
C LYS A 48 -12.90 5.30 9.85
N ASP A 49 -13.97 6.09 9.81
CA ASP A 49 -14.95 6.18 10.90
C ASP A 49 -15.63 4.82 11.14
N SER A 50 -16.03 4.14 10.06
CA SER A 50 -16.67 2.80 10.16
C SER A 50 -15.73 1.75 10.75
N ILE A 51 -14.43 1.81 10.42
CA ILE A 51 -13.46 0.85 10.91
C ILE A 51 -13.08 1.16 12.37
N GLU A 52 -12.99 2.42 12.74
CA GLU A 52 -12.78 2.83 14.14
C GLU A 52 -13.92 2.35 15.04
N ASP A 53 -15.17 2.41 14.56
CA ASP A 53 -16.33 1.86 15.27
C ASP A 53 -16.19 0.34 15.47
N PHE A 54 -15.78 -0.40 14.42
CA PHE A 54 -15.54 -1.83 14.53
C PHE A 54 -14.42 -2.15 15.54
N VAL A 55 -13.34 -1.39 15.53
CA VAL A 55 -12.22 -1.56 16.47
C VAL A 55 -12.67 -1.26 17.91
N ARG A 56 -13.50 -0.23 18.11
CA ARG A 56 -14.09 0.11 19.41
C ARG A 56 -14.97 -1.02 19.94
N ASP A 57 -15.71 -1.68 19.05
CA ASP A 57 -16.52 -2.85 19.37
C ASP A 57 -15.70 -4.15 19.55
N GLY A 58 -14.39 -4.06 19.56
CA GLY A 58 -13.50 -5.18 19.85
C GLY A 58 -13.02 -5.99 18.64
N LEU A 59 -13.39 -5.63 17.42
CA LEU A 59 -12.88 -6.29 16.21
C LEU A 59 -11.38 -6.01 16.02
N ARG A 60 -10.62 -7.03 15.65
CA ARG A 60 -9.15 -6.95 15.52
C ARG A 60 -8.65 -7.38 14.14
N HIS A 61 -9.52 -7.87 13.27
CA HIS A 61 -9.19 -8.24 11.90
C HIS A 61 -10.03 -7.42 10.94
N VAL A 62 -9.38 -6.65 10.08
CA VAL A 62 -10.02 -5.89 9.00
C VAL A 62 -9.63 -6.53 7.68
N VAL A 63 -10.60 -7.04 6.94
CA VAL A 63 -10.39 -7.71 5.66
C VAL A 63 -10.85 -6.78 4.55
N ILE A 64 -9.92 -6.40 3.69
CA ILE A 64 -10.18 -5.55 2.53
C ILE A 64 -10.50 -6.47 1.35
N ILE A 65 -11.61 -6.21 0.67
CA ILE A 65 -12.08 -6.96 -0.49
C ILE A 65 -12.14 -6.01 -1.67
N GLY A 66 -11.22 -6.17 -2.63
CA GLY A 66 -11.07 -5.24 -3.76
C GLY A 66 -9.83 -5.55 -4.59
N ASP A 67 -9.11 -4.51 -4.99
CA ASP A 67 -7.82 -4.55 -5.69
C ASP A 67 -6.70 -3.87 -4.88
N ASP A 68 -5.52 -3.74 -5.50
CA ASP A 68 -4.38 -3.08 -4.87
C ASP A 68 -4.68 -1.60 -4.56
N ASP A 69 -5.42 -0.89 -5.43
CA ASP A 69 -5.78 0.51 -5.19
C ASP A 69 -6.72 0.65 -3.98
N THR A 70 -7.67 -0.28 -3.82
CA THR A 70 -8.54 -0.32 -2.63
C THR A 70 -7.71 -0.48 -1.36
N LEU A 71 -6.76 -1.42 -1.37
CA LEU A 71 -5.86 -1.65 -0.25
C LEU A 71 -5.04 -0.40 0.06
N LEU A 72 -4.39 0.19 -0.94
CA LEU A 72 -3.51 1.35 -0.76
C LEU A 72 -4.26 2.58 -0.22
N ARG A 73 -5.51 2.82 -0.68
CA ARG A 73 -6.37 3.87 -0.11
C ARG A 73 -6.64 3.65 1.38
N MET A 74 -6.86 2.39 1.79
CA MET A 74 -7.10 2.05 3.19
C MET A 74 -5.82 2.19 4.04
N MET A 75 -4.65 1.96 3.46
CA MET A 75 -3.36 2.10 4.16
C MET A 75 -3.06 3.53 4.61
N TRP A 76 -3.76 4.55 4.11
CA TRP A 76 -3.58 5.93 4.57
C TRP A 76 -3.88 6.14 6.07
N PHE A 77 -4.66 5.26 6.68
CA PHE A 77 -5.03 5.38 8.10
C PHE A 77 -4.99 4.05 8.88
N LEU A 78 -5.10 2.90 8.22
CA LEU A 78 -5.10 1.60 8.91
C LEU A 78 -3.89 1.38 9.83
N PRO A 79 -2.68 1.87 9.51
CA PRO A 79 -1.53 1.73 10.41
C PRO A 79 -1.68 2.43 11.77
N GLU A 80 -2.64 3.33 11.94
CA GLU A 80 -2.96 3.94 13.25
C GLU A 80 -3.76 3.00 14.15
N LEU A 81 -4.44 2.00 13.58
CA LEU A 81 -5.36 1.14 14.30
C LEU A 81 -4.69 -0.18 14.72
N PRO A 82 -5.06 -0.74 15.88
CA PRO A 82 -4.50 -2.00 16.38
C PRO A 82 -5.17 -3.21 15.70
N VAL A 83 -5.07 -3.30 14.38
CA VAL A 83 -5.72 -4.33 13.59
C VAL A 83 -4.71 -5.19 12.83
N THR A 84 -5.11 -6.43 12.53
CA THR A 84 -4.47 -7.30 11.55
C THR A 84 -5.26 -7.23 10.25
N ILE A 85 -4.59 -6.99 9.14
CA ILE A 85 -5.20 -6.74 7.84
C ILE A 85 -5.27 -8.06 7.06
N GLY A 86 -6.44 -8.41 6.59
CA GLY A 86 -6.66 -9.45 5.58
C GLY A 86 -6.88 -8.81 4.21
N PHE A 87 -6.59 -9.56 3.15
CA PHE A 87 -6.83 -9.08 1.78
C PHE A 87 -7.43 -10.17 0.91
N VAL A 88 -8.50 -9.83 0.19
CA VAL A 88 -9.18 -10.71 -0.78
C VAL A 88 -9.24 -10.01 -2.13
N PRO A 89 -8.39 -10.41 -3.10
CA PRO A 89 -8.39 -9.81 -4.42
C PRO A 89 -9.61 -10.28 -5.22
N MET A 90 -10.53 -9.36 -5.55
CA MET A 90 -11.74 -9.65 -6.33
C MET A 90 -11.87 -8.80 -7.60
N LEU A 91 -11.09 -7.74 -7.75
CA LEU A 91 -11.20 -6.80 -8.87
C LEU A 91 -10.02 -6.92 -9.87
N GLY A 92 -9.55 -8.14 -10.11
CA GLY A 92 -8.48 -8.43 -11.06
C GLY A 92 -7.22 -9.02 -10.42
N SER A 93 -6.12 -8.98 -11.16
CA SER A 93 -4.81 -9.42 -10.66
C SER A 93 -4.27 -8.43 -9.62
N SER A 94 -3.62 -8.95 -8.59
CA SER A 94 -3.02 -8.17 -7.52
C SER A 94 -1.59 -8.61 -7.29
N SER A 95 -0.66 -7.68 -7.42
CA SER A 95 0.75 -7.92 -7.11
C SER A 95 0.96 -8.05 -5.60
N PHE A 96 0.20 -7.28 -4.81
CA PHE A 96 0.26 -7.34 -3.36
C PHE A 96 -0.29 -8.66 -2.82
N ALA A 97 -1.41 -9.16 -3.35
CA ALA A 97 -1.93 -10.47 -3.00
C ALA A 97 -0.91 -11.58 -3.28
N SER A 98 -0.19 -11.50 -4.41
CA SER A 98 0.88 -12.43 -4.75
C SER A 98 2.02 -12.38 -3.74
N LEU A 99 2.41 -11.20 -3.27
CA LEU A 99 3.40 -11.00 -2.21
C LEU A 99 2.97 -11.68 -0.90
N LEU A 100 1.68 -11.57 -0.54
CA LEU A 100 1.10 -12.25 0.62
C LEU A 100 0.92 -13.76 0.44
N GLY A 101 1.20 -14.33 -0.73
CA GLY A 101 0.94 -15.75 -1.04
C GLY A 101 -0.53 -16.07 -1.27
N ILE A 102 -1.28 -15.08 -1.76
CA ILE A 102 -2.71 -15.15 -2.03
C ILE A 102 -2.92 -15.10 -3.55
N LYS A 103 -3.07 -16.27 -4.18
CA LYS A 103 -3.20 -16.38 -5.65
C LYS A 103 -4.65 -16.15 -6.14
N ASN A 104 -5.63 -16.35 -5.29
CA ASN A 104 -7.06 -16.25 -5.62
C ASN A 104 -7.91 -16.20 -4.33
N THR A 105 -9.22 -16.03 -4.49
CA THR A 105 -10.19 -15.96 -3.39
C THR A 105 -10.12 -17.17 -2.45
N LYS A 106 -9.96 -18.39 -2.97
CA LYS A 106 -9.82 -19.60 -2.13
C LYS A 106 -8.54 -19.58 -1.29
N ALA A 107 -7.43 -19.09 -1.84
CA ALA A 107 -6.19 -18.89 -1.09
C ALA A 107 -6.34 -17.79 -0.04
N ALA A 108 -7.08 -16.73 -0.33
CA ALA A 108 -7.41 -15.69 0.64
C ALA A 108 -8.20 -16.28 1.83
N ILE A 109 -9.25 -17.05 1.60
CA ILE A 109 -10.03 -17.69 2.67
C ILE A 109 -9.13 -18.59 3.53
N ARG A 110 -8.24 -19.39 2.91
CA ARG A 110 -7.26 -20.20 3.65
C ARG A 110 -6.30 -19.36 4.48
N ALA A 111 -5.88 -18.19 4.00
CA ALA A 111 -5.04 -17.27 4.77
C ALA A 111 -5.80 -16.70 5.98
N LEU A 112 -7.07 -16.31 5.78
CA LEU A 112 -7.93 -15.80 6.84
C LEU A 112 -8.19 -16.86 7.93
N THR A 113 -8.46 -18.12 7.55
CA THR A 113 -8.69 -19.23 8.49
C THR A 113 -7.41 -19.70 9.17
N GLY A 114 -6.29 -19.71 8.43
CA GLY A 114 -4.98 -20.15 8.92
C GLY A 114 -4.34 -19.18 9.91
N ARG A 115 -4.74 -17.89 9.89
CA ARG A 115 -4.29 -16.82 10.79
C ARG A 115 -2.76 -16.66 10.89
N LEU A 116 -2.03 -17.09 9.87
CA LEU A 116 -0.61 -16.79 9.78
C LEU A 116 -0.45 -15.30 9.52
N THR A 117 0.49 -14.67 10.20
CA THR A 117 0.72 -13.24 10.07
C THR A 117 2.15 -12.91 9.67
N ALA A 118 2.30 -11.83 8.91
CA ALA A 118 3.57 -11.20 8.63
C ALA A 118 3.49 -9.71 8.94
N THR A 119 4.57 -9.15 9.47
CA THR A 119 4.69 -7.71 9.71
C THR A 119 5.41 -7.03 8.56
N PHE A 120 5.02 -5.80 8.27
CA PHE A 120 5.62 -4.98 7.23
C PHE A 120 5.96 -3.60 7.78
N ASP A 121 7.01 -3.03 7.23
CA ASP A 121 7.34 -1.65 7.41
C ASP A 121 6.33 -0.78 6.63
N VAL A 122 6.12 0.44 7.09
CA VAL A 122 5.21 1.39 6.45
C VAL A 122 5.90 2.74 6.39
N GLY A 123 5.91 3.35 5.23
CA GLY A 123 6.35 4.72 5.10
C GLY A 123 5.29 5.70 5.60
N LYS A 124 5.72 6.89 6.00
CA LYS A 124 4.86 7.99 6.43
C LYS A 124 5.27 9.27 5.74
N VAL A 125 4.28 10.03 5.24
CA VAL A 125 4.46 11.38 4.67
C VAL A 125 3.50 12.31 5.39
N GLY A 126 4.02 13.22 6.20
CA GLY A 126 3.18 14.06 7.04
C GLY A 126 2.31 13.21 7.98
N ASP A 127 1.00 13.28 7.83
CA ASP A 127 0.01 12.48 8.56
C ASP A 127 -0.46 11.21 7.81
N LYS A 128 -0.02 11.01 6.56
CA LYS A 128 -0.44 9.89 5.71
C LYS A 128 0.59 8.77 5.73
N PHE A 129 0.10 7.53 5.67
CA PHE A 129 0.95 6.35 5.53
C PHE A 129 0.98 5.89 4.08
N PHE A 130 2.07 5.23 3.71
CA PHE A 130 2.18 4.57 2.41
C PHE A 130 2.81 3.19 2.55
N LEU A 131 2.35 2.29 1.72
CA LEU A 131 2.84 0.91 1.70
C LEU A 131 3.86 0.70 0.59
N THR A 132 3.69 1.35 -0.56
CA THR A 132 4.52 1.10 -1.73
C THR A 132 5.51 2.22 -1.99
N LYS A 133 5.07 3.42 -2.36
CA LYS A 133 5.97 4.48 -2.79
C LYS A 133 5.40 5.89 -2.72
N VAL A 134 6.33 6.84 -2.68
CA VAL A 134 6.09 8.27 -2.92
C VAL A 134 6.80 8.67 -4.20
N VAL A 135 6.11 9.36 -5.11
CA VAL A 135 6.67 9.91 -6.35
C VAL A 135 6.69 11.42 -6.24
N ILE A 136 7.85 12.02 -6.50
CA ILE A 136 8.12 13.46 -6.49
C ILE A 136 8.49 13.88 -7.90
N PRO A 137 7.52 14.33 -8.74
CA PRO A 137 7.78 14.63 -10.14
C PRO A 137 8.21 16.11 -10.37
N ASP A 138 8.12 16.96 -9.34
CA ASP A 138 8.30 18.40 -9.48
C ASP A 138 9.77 18.79 -9.26
N THR A 139 10.37 19.45 -10.26
CA THR A 139 11.76 19.89 -10.21
C THR A 139 12.04 21.00 -9.20
N ARG A 140 10.99 21.67 -8.69
CA ARG A 140 11.08 22.67 -7.63
C ARG A 140 11.24 22.04 -6.25
N ALA A 141 10.92 20.75 -6.13
CA ALA A 141 11.06 20.02 -4.88
C ALA A 141 12.51 19.62 -4.61
N GLU A 142 12.98 19.81 -3.39
CA GLU A 142 14.24 19.30 -2.89
C GLU A 142 13.97 18.24 -1.82
N LEU A 143 14.54 17.05 -1.97
CA LEU A 143 14.52 15.99 -0.97
C LEU A 143 15.85 15.99 -0.21
N GLU A 144 15.82 16.30 1.08
CA GLU A 144 16.92 16.11 2.02
C GLU A 144 16.81 14.68 2.61
N ILE A 145 17.90 13.92 2.60
CA ILE A 145 18.00 12.55 3.05
C ILE A 145 18.87 12.49 4.30
N ASP A 146 18.33 12.01 5.43
CA ASP A 146 19.00 11.79 6.72
C ASP A 146 19.89 12.97 7.16
N GLY A 147 19.54 14.22 6.74
CA GLY A 147 20.29 15.43 7.02
C GLY A 147 21.66 15.51 6.33
N ARG A 148 21.96 14.63 5.37
CA ARG A 148 23.31 14.51 4.74
C ARG A 148 23.33 14.84 3.27
N PHE A 149 22.30 14.41 2.53
CA PHE A 149 22.22 14.55 1.08
C PHE A 149 21.02 15.38 0.68
N ARG A 150 21.14 16.11 -0.41
CA ARG A 150 20.04 16.85 -1.04
C ARG A 150 19.94 16.45 -2.49
N LEU A 151 18.73 16.11 -2.89
CA LEU A 151 18.40 15.67 -4.23
C LEU A 151 17.32 16.57 -4.82
N ARG A 152 17.45 16.91 -6.08
CA ARG A 152 16.39 17.55 -6.87
C ARG A 152 16.15 16.74 -8.13
N PRO A 153 14.90 16.58 -8.56
CA PRO A 153 14.62 16.02 -9.87
C PRO A 153 15.22 16.94 -10.94
N THR A 154 15.82 16.35 -11.96
CA THR A 154 16.20 17.09 -13.16
C THR A 154 14.97 17.34 -14.03
N GLU A 155 15.07 18.22 -15.05
CA GLU A 155 13.98 18.48 -15.98
C GLU A 155 13.46 17.15 -16.61
N GLY A 156 12.15 16.90 -16.49
CA GLY A 156 11.53 15.65 -16.92
C GLY A 156 11.86 14.43 -16.06
N GLY A 157 12.64 14.60 -14.98
CA GLY A 157 12.96 13.52 -14.04
C GLY A 157 11.99 13.44 -12.86
N THR A 158 12.15 12.37 -12.08
CA THR A 158 11.38 12.16 -10.85
C THR A 158 12.26 11.60 -9.74
N ILE A 159 11.90 11.88 -8.48
CA ILE A 159 12.42 11.13 -7.34
C ILE A 159 11.33 10.16 -6.89
N VAL A 160 11.70 8.90 -6.72
CA VAL A 160 10.81 7.85 -6.18
C VAL A 160 11.38 7.35 -4.87
N VAL A 161 10.58 7.43 -3.81
CA VAL A 161 10.88 6.87 -2.50
C VAL A 161 10.02 5.64 -2.31
N SER A 162 10.62 4.45 -2.22
CA SER A 162 9.92 3.17 -2.18
C SER A 162 10.11 2.46 -0.84
N ASN A 163 9.04 1.86 -0.32
CA ASN A 163 9.08 0.90 0.78
C ASN A 163 8.92 -0.55 0.26
N LEU A 164 8.03 -0.74 -0.73
CA LEU A 164 7.88 -1.98 -1.46
C LEU A 164 8.35 -1.77 -2.90
N GLY A 165 9.43 -2.41 -3.27
CA GLY A 165 10.04 -2.36 -4.59
C GLY A 165 10.94 -3.57 -4.77
N GLU A 166 12.19 -3.32 -5.17
CA GLU A 166 13.24 -4.35 -5.21
C GLU A 166 13.83 -4.61 -3.81
N GLY A 167 13.55 -3.74 -2.82
CA GLY A 167 14.02 -3.85 -1.44
C GLY A 167 13.21 -4.81 -0.58
N ASN A 168 13.67 -4.98 0.64
CA ASN A 168 13.05 -5.82 1.65
C ASN A 168 12.06 -4.99 2.48
N PRO A 169 10.75 -5.26 2.46
CA PRO A 169 9.77 -4.48 3.21
C PRO A 169 9.84 -4.65 4.73
N ARG A 170 10.98 -5.12 5.26
CA ARG A 170 11.20 -5.42 6.68
C ARG A 170 12.58 -5.00 7.17
N ASP A 171 13.35 -4.27 6.39
CA ASP A 171 14.71 -3.87 6.73
C ASP A 171 14.78 -2.50 7.44
N GLY A 172 13.64 -1.81 7.56
CA GLY A 172 13.55 -0.50 8.19
C GLY A 172 14.11 0.62 7.33
N LEU A 173 14.21 0.44 6.01
CA LEU A 173 14.77 1.39 5.08
C LEU A 173 13.78 1.75 3.97
N LEU A 174 13.95 2.94 3.40
CA LEU A 174 13.28 3.41 2.19
C LEU A 174 14.33 3.53 1.08
N ASP A 175 14.03 2.95 -0.08
CA ASP A 175 14.88 3.10 -1.26
C ASP A 175 14.52 4.38 -2.01
N VAL A 176 15.52 5.22 -2.28
CA VAL A 176 15.39 6.47 -3.04
C VAL A 176 16.01 6.28 -4.40
N ARG A 177 15.22 6.48 -5.46
CA ARG A 177 15.69 6.44 -6.84
C ARG A 177 15.45 7.78 -7.51
N VAL A 178 16.48 8.26 -8.21
CA VAL A 178 16.37 9.46 -9.03
C VAL A 178 16.40 9.04 -10.49
N SER A 179 15.34 9.35 -11.22
CA SER A 179 15.31 9.19 -12.67
C SER A 179 15.59 10.55 -13.34
N SER A 180 16.39 10.53 -14.40
CA SER A 180 16.54 11.67 -15.31
C SER A 180 15.93 11.30 -16.66
N ALA A 181 15.12 12.21 -17.24
CA ALA A 181 14.74 12.08 -18.63
C ALA A 181 15.94 12.46 -19.49
N VAL A 182 16.70 11.47 -19.91
CA VAL A 182 17.72 11.70 -20.95
C VAL A 182 16.97 11.80 -22.28
N ALA A 183 16.79 13.02 -22.78
CA ALA A 183 16.39 13.22 -24.16
C ALA A 183 17.45 12.59 -25.07
N PRO A 184 17.13 11.60 -25.90
CA PRO A 184 18.10 11.05 -26.84
C PRO A 184 18.49 12.15 -27.84
N LYS A 185 19.75 12.55 -27.85
CA LYS A 185 20.32 13.49 -28.84
C LYS A 185 20.38 12.91 -30.27
N THR A 186 19.74 11.78 -30.53
CA THR A 186 19.76 11.11 -31.84
C THR A 186 18.37 10.68 -32.26
N PHE A 187 17.98 11.20 -33.39
CA PHE A 187 16.81 10.94 -34.20
C PHE A 187 16.82 9.48 -34.69
N PHE A 188 16.37 8.50 -33.85
CA PHE A 188 15.96 7.20 -34.35
C PHE A 188 15.01 6.54 -33.34
N TRP A 189 13.90 6.04 -33.80
CA TRP A 189 12.79 5.38 -33.14
C TRP A 189 13.17 4.55 -31.90
N GLY A 190 12.87 5.06 -30.70
CA GLY A 190 12.96 4.33 -29.46
C GLY A 190 12.25 5.11 -28.35
N LYS A 191 11.44 4.44 -27.53
CA LYS A 191 10.86 5.03 -26.31
C LYS A 191 12.04 5.53 -25.43
N PRO A 192 11.94 6.72 -24.79
CA PRO A 192 12.96 7.16 -23.86
C PRO A 192 13.12 6.09 -22.77
N LYS A 193 14.34 5.56 -22.63
CA LYS A 193 14.68 4.61 -21.60
C LYS A 193 14.88 5.43 -20.32
N GLU A 194 14.00 5.29 -19.35
CA GLU A 194 14.25 5.84 -18.02
C GLU A 194 15.54 5.24 -17.49
N SER A 195 16.58 6.06 -17.36
CA SER A 195 17.81 5.63 -16.71
C SER A 195 17.74 6.04 -15.23
N PHE A 196 17.68 5.07 -14.35
CA PHE A 196 17.86 5.31 -12.92
C PHE A 196 19.36 5.44 -12.67
N GLU A 197 19.80 6.61 -12.24
CA GLU A 197 21.25 6.89 -12.09
C GLU A 197 21.75 6.62 -10.67
N THR A 198 20.86 6.68 -9.66
CA THR A 198 21.29 6.57 -8.26
C THR A 198 20.24 5.89 -7.42
N VAL A 199 20.65 4.89 -6.65
CA VAL A 199 19.84 4.28 -5.58
C VAL A 199 20.50 4.61 -4.25
N LEU A 200 19.76 5.28 -3.37
CA LEU A 200 20.16 5.58 -1.99
C LEU A 200 19.16 4.96 -1.05
N GLN A 201 19.59 4.67 0.17
CA GLN A 201 18.69 4.23 1.25
C GLN A 201 18.56 5.33 2.28
N MET A 202 17.38 5.44 2.90
CA MET A 202 17.14 6.41 3.96
C MET A 202 16.18 5.85 5.02
N THR A 203 16.27 6.40 6.23
CA THR A 203 15.27 6.20 7.27
C THR A 203 14.31 7.38 7.39
N GLN A 204 14.78 8.57 7.05
CA GLN A 204 14.00 9.79 7.06
C GLN A 204 14.44 10.75 5.95
N GLY A 205 13.49 11.54 5.47
CA GLY A 205 13.71 12.58 4.49
C GLY A 205 12.80 13.78 4.71
N HIS A 206 13.16 14.89 4.11
CA HIS A 206 12.35 16.10 4.13
C HIS A 206 12.27 16.70 2.74
N VAL A 207 11.08 16.69 2.15
CA VAL A 207 10.79 17.39 0.90
C VAL A 207 10.45 18.83 1.22
N ARG A 208 11.10 19.76 0.53
CA ARG A 208 10.84 21.21 0.64
C ARG A 208 10.72 21.85 -0.74
N SER A 209 9.90 22.88 -0.81
CA SER A 209 9.74 23.72 -1.99
C SER A 209 9.31 25.12 -1.56
N GLU A 210 9.68 26.15 -2.33
CA GLU A 210 9.22 27.54 -2.08
C GLU A 210 7.73 27.71 -2.43
N GLU A 211 7.25 26.99 -3.44
CA GLU A 211 5.85 26.97 -3.85
C GLU A 211 5.23 25.57 -3.62
N PRO A 212 3.89 25.46 -3.53
CA PRO A 212 3.26 24.16 -3.40
C PRO A 212 3.61 23.22 -4.56
N VAL A 213 4.01 21.99 -4.22
CA VAL A 213 4.30 20.91 -5.15
C VAL A 213 3.41 19.71 -4.88
N LYS A 214 3.17 18.90 -5.91
CA LYS A 214 2.41 17.65 -5.79
C LYS A 214 3.34 16.47 -5.61
N LEU A 215 3.05 15.68 -4.58
CA LEU A 215 3.57 14.33 -4.40
C LEU A 215 2.47 13.33 -4.71
N PHE A 216 2.85 12.14 -5.20
CA PHE A 216 1.92 11.02 -5.32
C PHE A 216 2.30 9.94 -4.32
N VAL A 217 1.46 9.77 -3.29
CA VAL A 217 1.64 8.83 -2.19
C VAL A 217 0.75 7.63 -2.45
N ASP A 218 1.33 6.47 -2.81
CA ASP A 218 0.59 5.29 -3.28
C ASP A 218 -0.46 5.64 -4.36
N GLY A 219 -0.09 6.51 -5.31
CA GLY A 219 -0.95 6.97 -6.40
C GLY A 219 -1.91 8.11 -6.05
N GLN A 220 -2.04 8.50 -4.79
CA GLN A 220 -2.91 9.60 -4.37
C GLN A 220 -2.13 10.90 -4.24
N ALA A 221 -2.68 12.00 -4.77
CA ALA A 221 -2.03 13.29 -4.74
C ALA A 221 -2.05 13.93 -3.34
N LEU A 222 -0.91 14.46 -2.93
CA LEU A 222 -0.73 15.28 -1.74
C LEU A 222 -0.03 16.58 -2.16
N GLU A 223 -0.56 17.73 -1.79
CA GLU A 223 -0.03 19.04 -2.20
C GLU A 223 0.43 19.85 -0.98
N GLY A 224 1.56 20.53 -1.11
CA GLY A 224 2.12 21.37 -0.05
C GLY A 224 3.54 21.81 -0.35
N THR A 225 4.14 22.56 0.59
CA THR A 225 5.51 23.09 0.46
C THR A 225 6.54 22.31 1.27
N SER A 226 6.08 21.47 2.23
CA SER A 226 6.96 20.78 3.17
C SER A 226 6.38 19.45 3.59
N PHE A 227 7.14 18.36 3.40
CA PHE A 227 6.71 17.01 3.76
C PHE A 227 7.85 16.26 4.43
N LYS A 228 7.63 15.82 5.66
CA LYS A 228 8.51 14.86 6.31
C LYS A 228 8.16 13.46 5.83
N ILE A 229 9.17 12.71 5.38
CA ILE A 229 9.04 11.30 4.97
C ILE A 229 9.85 10.46 5.97
N GLY A 230 9.32 9.33 6.37
CA GLY A 230 10.04 8.41 7.25
C GLY A 230 9.50 7.00 7.15
N ILE A 231 10.27 6.04 7.67
CA ILE A 231 9.89 4.64 7.79
C ILE A 231 9.47 4.31 9.22
N LEU A 232 8.44 3.50 9.36
CA LEU A 232 7.99 2.91 10.61
C LEU A 232 8.14 1.40 10.53
N PRO A 233 9.20 0.83 11.11
CA PRO A 233 9.47 -0.60 11.00
C PRO A 233 8.38 -1.45 11.66
N ARG A 234 8.00 -2.54 10.99
CA ARG A 234 7.04 -3.55 11.48
C ARG A 234 5.70 -2.97 11.96
N LYS A 235 5.28 -1.86 11.36
CA LYS A 235 4.12 -1.08 11.81
C LYS A 235 2.78 -1.77 11.53
N VAL A 236 2.67 -2.54 10.45
CA VAL A 236 1.43 -3.22 10.06
C VAL A 236 1.58 -4.73 10.06
N ARG A 237 0.48 -5.42 10.28
CA ARG A 237 0.40 -6.88 10.27
C ARG A 237 -0.62 -7.34 9.25
N PHE A 238 -0.20 -8.24 8.37
CA PHE A 238 -1.08 -8.87 7.38
C PHE A 238 -1.28 -10.34 7.65
N LEU A 239 -2.48 -10.84 7.34
CA LEU A 239 -2.74 -12.28 7.21
C LEU A 239 -2.14 -12.76 5.88
N VAL A 240 -1.36 -13.85 5.93
CA VAL A 240 -0.60 -14.35 4.78
C VAL A 240 -0.90 -15.82 4.49
N GLY A 241 -0.79 -16.19 3.21
CA GLY A 241 -0.84 -17.58 2.79
C GLY A 241 0.49 -18.30 3.10
N ARG A 242 0.45 -19.63 3.22
CA ARG A 242 1.63 -20.46 3.48
C ARG A 242 2.70 -20.38 2.38
N GLU A 243 2.30 -20.09 1.14
CA GLU A 243 3.19 -20.02 -0.03
C GLU A 243 3.73 -18.60 -0.29
N GLY A 244 3.42 -17.62 0.57
CA GLY A 244 3.93 -16.25 0.44
C GLY A 244 5.44 -16.21 0.63
N ARG A 245 6.16 -15.43 -0.20
CA ARG A 245 7.60 -15.19 -0.05
C ARG A 245 7.97 -14.75 1.36
N LEU A 246 7.04 -14.13 2.06
CA LEU A 246 7.19 -13.57 3.40
C LEU A 246 6.86 -14.55 4.54
N ALA A 247 6.08 -15.60 4.26
CA ALA A 247 5.78 -16.64 5.27
C ALA A 247 6.98 -17.57 5.51
N SER A 248 7.85 -17.74 4.52
CA SER A 248 8.95 -18.69 4.53
C SER A 248 10.27 -18.16 5.13
N GLY A 249 10.33 -16.88 5.49
CA GLY A 249 11.60 -16.28 5.97
C GLY A 249 12.73 -16.26 4.91
N ARG A 250 12.45 -16.70 3.69
CA ARG A 250 13.41 -16.71 2.58
C ARG A 250 13.27 -15.40 1.80
N ILE A 251 14.09 -14.46 2.20
CA ILE A 251 14.42 -13.30 1.36
C ILE A 251 15.84 -13.59 0.89
N SER A 252 15.96 -13.94 -0.38
CA SER A 252 17.25 -14.01 -1.06
C SER A 252 17.68 -12.63 -1.48
#